data_d09f80f1164ea11367d2d0573e73324c
#
_entry.id   d09f80f1164ea11367d2d0573e73324c
#
_cell.length_a   1.000
_cell.length_b   1.000
_cell.length_c   1.000
_cell.angle_alpha   90.00
_cell.angle_beta   90.00
_cell.angle_gamma   90.00
#
_symmetry.space_group_name_H-M   'P 1'
#
loop_
_entity.id
_entity.type
_entity.pdbx_description
1 polymer ?
#
loop_
_entity_poly.entity_id
_entity_poly.type
_entity_poly.pdbx_seq_one_letter_code
_entity_poly.pdbx_strand_id
1 'polypeptide(L)'
;PYLEGAVPSVVMEFLSETDGGEYSSKQTFPPGKWFFYEQILQVPTYVLFEPMSGDLEVYQLQENGYKLKPSEEGDRYWLVDMRLFLGVWQGEKEGHSGYWLRWWDEAGNLLP
;
A
#
# COMPACT_ATOMS: atom_id res chain seq x y z
N PRO A 1 -2.26 13.00 19.22
CA PRO A 1 -3.00 12.52 18.07
C PRO A 1 -2.61 13.27 16.81
N TYR A 2 -2.86 12.66 15.72
CA TYR A 2 -2.50 13.29 14.46
C TYR A 2 -3.32 14.53 14.17
N LEU A 3 -4.29 14.81 14.98
CA LEU A 3 -5.00 16.07 14.85
C LEU A 3 -4.07 17.27 15.08
N GLU A 4 -3.01 17.05 15.80
CA GLU A 4 -2.04 18.10 16.07
C GLU A 4 -0.77 17.92 15.29
N GLY A 5 -0.64 16.83 14.61
CA GLY A 5 0.57 16.50 13.94
C GLY A 5 0.38 16.35 12.47
N ALA A 6 1.38 15.81 11.84
CA ALA A 6 1.35 15.58 10.42
C ALA A 6 0.47 14.38 10.09
N VAL A 7 -0.18 14.47 8.95
CA VAL A 7 -0.89 13.35 8.38
C VAL A 7 0.17 12.37 7.84
N PRO A 8 0.01 11.06 8.04
CA PRO A 8 0.97 10.12 7.47
C PRO A 8 1.00 10.22 5.95
N SER A 9 2.16 9.96 5.38
CA SER A 9 2.29 9.97 3.92
C SER A 9 1.69 8.73 3.29
N VAL A 10 1.70 7.62 4.01
CA VAL A 10 1.27 6.34 3.48
C VAL A 10 0.51 5.59 4.56
N VAL A 11 -0.61 4.99 4.17
CA VAL A 11 -1.35 4.08 5.03
C VAL A 11 -1.41 2.75 4.31
N MET A 12 -1.15 1.67 5.04
CA MET A 12 -1.16 0.33 4.48
C MET A 12 -2.16 -0.54 5.19
N GLU A 13 -2.96 -1.27 4.42
CA GLU A 13 -3.88 -2.25 4.95
C GLU A 13 -3.47 -3.62 4.44
N PHE A 14 -3.29 -4.55 5.37
CA PHE A 14 -2.96 -5.92 5.02
C PHE A 14 -4.23 -6.73 5.04
N LEU A 15 -4.58 -7.29 3.89
CA LEU A 15 -5.83 -8.00 3.72
C LEU A 15 -5.68 -9.46 4.08
N SER A 16 -6.80 -10.08 4.43
CA SER A 16 -6.81 -11.47 4.82
C SER A 16 -7.97 -12.17 4.13
N GLU A 17 -7.74 -13.42 3.72
CA GLU A 17 -8.81 -14.19 3.10
C GLU A 17 -9.98 -14.36 4.04
N THR A 18 -9.71 -14.38 5.34
CA THR A 18 -10.77 -14.57 6.31
C THR A 18 -11.64 -13.34 6.47
N ASP A 19 -11.24 -12.25 5.89
CA ASP A 19 -12.05 -11.03 5.93
C ASP A 19 -13.09 -11.04 4.83
N GLY A 20 -13.62 -12.21 4.54
CA GLY A 20 -14.68 -12.32 3.56
C GLY A 20 -14.22 -12.66 2.17
N GLY A 21 -12.92 -12.73 1.97
CA GLY A 21 -12.40 -13.06 0.65
C GLY A 21 -12.76 -12.03 -0.40
N GLU A 22 -13.04 -10.82 0.02
CA GLU A 22 -13.56 -9.80 -0.86
C GLU A 22 -12.60 -8.67 -1.13
N TYR A 23 -11.34 -8.94 -1.03
CA TYR A 23 -10.39 -7.87 -1.25
C TYR A 23 -10.35 -7.41 -2.71
N SER A 24 -11.01 -8.13 -3.61
CA SER A 24 -11.13 -7.66 -4.98
C SER A 24 -12.03 -6.42 -5.05
N SER A 25 -12.80 -6.16 -3.99
CA SER A 25 -13.65 -4.98 -3.92
C SER A 25 -13.00 -3.94 -3.03
N LYS A 26 -11.81 -3.56 -3.36
CA LYS A 26 -11.00 -2.72 -2.47
C LYS A 26 -11.65 -1.39 -2.15
N GLN A 27 -12.40 -0.84 -3.08
CA GLN A 27 -13.02 0.45 -2.85
C GLN A 27 -14.01 0.41 -1.69
N THR A 28 -14.48 -0.79 -1.37
CA THR A 28 -15.44 -0.94 -0.29
C THR A 28 -14.86 -1.67 0.90
N PHE A 29 -13.57 -1.95 0.91
CA PHE A 29 -12.95 -2.74 1.96
C PHE A 29 -11.79 -1.99 2.58
N PRO A 30 -11.84 -1.73 3.84
CA PRO A 30 -13.06 -1.57 4.64
C PRO A 30 -13.64 -0.21 4.33
N PRO A 31 -14.92 -0.11 4.10
CA PRO A 31 -15.52 1.12 3.57
C PRO A 31 -15.23 2.34 4.42
N GLY A 32 -15.29 2.19 5.74
CA GLY A 32 -15.05 3.32 6.61
C GLY A 32 -13.64 3.85 6.52
N LYS A 33 -12.67 2.96 6.37
CA LYS A 33 -11.28 3.37 6.31
C LYS A 33 -10.96 4.08 5.00
N TRP A 34 -11.51 3.60 3.89
CA TRP A 34 -11.29 4.25 2.61
C TRP A 34 -11.77 5.69 2.67
N PHE A 35 -13.02 5.86 3.12
CA PHE A 35 -13.61 7.19 3.22
C PHE A 35 -12.80 8.07 4.16
N PHE A 36 -12.42 7.52 5.30
CA PHE A 36 -11.71 8.28 6.32
C PHE A 36 -10.38 8.80 5.79
N TYR A 37 -9.61 7.93 5.15
CA TYR A 37 -8.29 8.33 4.66
C TYR A 37 -8.41 9.26 3.46
N GLU A 38 -9.44 9.07 2.63
CA GLU A 38 -9.60 9.87 1.45
C GLU A 38 -10.17 11.25 1.75
N GLN A 39 -11.23 11.28 2.54
CA GLN A 39 -12.00 12.50 2.72
C GLN A 39 -11.61 13.28 3.96
N ILE A 40 -11.23 12.58 5.01
CA ILE A 40 -11.00 13.22 6.30
C ILE A 40 -9.52 13.54 6.48
N LEU A 41 -8.65 12.54 6.40
CA LEU A 41 -7.22 12.76 6.61
C LEU A 41 -6.49 13.13 5.34
N GLN A 42 -7.02 12.75 4.20
CA GLN A 42 -6.40 13.05 2.90
C GLN A 42 -4.97 12.53 2.84
N VAL A 43 -4.82 11.25 3.15
CA VAL A 43 -3.53 10.59 3.12
C VAL A 43 -3.09 10.44 1.66
N PRO A 44 -1.89 10.88 1.30
CA PRO A 44 -1.48 10.87 -0.10
C PRO A 44 -1.45 9.50 -0.77
N THR A 45 -1.03 8.47 -0.03
CA THR A 45 -0.87 7.14 -0.62
C THR A 45 -1.55 6.10 0.25
N TYR A 46 -2.37 5.27 -0.39
CA TYR A 46 -3.13 4.23 0.29
C TYR A 46 -2.77 2.90 -0.36
N VAL A 47 -2.30 1.96 0.44
CA VAL A 47 -1.77 0.69 -0.06
C VAL A 47 -2.61 -0.45 0.46
N LEU A 48 -2.98 -1.36 -0.44
CA LEU A 48 -3.68 -2.59 -0.08
C LEU A 48 -2.82 -3.77 -0.50
N PHE A 49 -2.52 -4.65 0.42
CA PHE A 49 -1.63 -5.78 0.16
C PHE A 49 -2.25 -7.05 0.72
N GLU A 50 -2.28 -8.09 -0.11
CA GLU A 50 -2.74 -9.41 0.29
C GLU A 50 -1.53 -10.34 0.38
N PRO A 51 -1.07 -10.70 1.58
CA PRO A 51 0.15 -11.50 1.70
C PRO A 51 0.04 -12.91 1.13
N MET A 52 -1.15 -13.48 1.12
CA MET A 52 -1.30 -14.84 0.62
C MET A 52 -1.13 -14.94 -0.88
N SER A 53 -1.60 -13.94 -1.60
CA SER A 53 -1.53 -13.96 -3.06
C SER A 53 -0.40 -13.08 -3.60
N GLY A 54 0.07 -12.15 -2.79
CA GLY A 54 1.04 -11.17 -3.25
C GLY A 54 0.43 -10.00 -3.99
N ASP A 55 -0.89 -9.91 -4.01
CA ASP A 55 -1.55 -8.81 -4.69
C ASP A 55 -1.27 -7.50 -3.99
N LEU A 56 -0.88 -6.51 -4.77
CA LEU A 56 -0.53 -5.21 -4.24
C LEU A 56 -1.22 -4.14 -5.08
N GLU A 57 -1.92 -3.25 -4.42
CA GLU A 57 -2.51 -2.10 -5.08
C GLU A 57 -2.11 -0.86 -4.34
N VAL A 58 -1.72 0.15 -5.10
CA VAL A 58 -1.29 1.43 -4.56
C VAL A 58 -2.20 2.49 -5.15
N TYR A 59 -2.78 3.29 -4.29
CA TYR A 59 -3.68 4.36 -4.70
C TYR A 59 -3.07 5.69 -4.30
N GLN A 60 -3.19 6.65 -5.18
CA GLN A 60 -2.65 7.98 -4.96
C GLN A 60 -3.80 8.96 -4.93
N LEU A 61 -3.77 9.86 -3.94
CA LEU A 61 -4.84 10.82 -3.77
C LEU A 61 -4.74 11.90 -4.83
N GLN A 62 -5.82 12.08 -5.56
CA GLN A 62 -5.96 13.09 -6.59
C GLN A 62 -7.10 14.01 -6.18
N GLU A 63 -7.40 14.99 -7.02
CA GLU A 63 -8.46 15.93 -6.70
C GLU A 63 -9.81 15.25 -6.48
N ASN A 64 -10.07 14.21 -7.24
CA ASN A 64 -11.37 13.55 -7.20
C ASN A 64 -11.34 12.25 -6.41
N GLY A 65 -10.35 12.07 -5.55
CA GLY A 65 -10.25 10.88 -4.75
C GLY A 65 -9.07 10.01 -5.12
N TYR A 66 -9.03 8.83 -4.54
CA TYR A 66 -7.93 7.91 -4.78
C TYR A 66 -8.02 7.33 -6.18
N LYS A 67 -6.88 7.28 -6.85
CA LYS A 67 -6.75 6.68 -8.17
C LYS A 67 -5.69 5.60 -8.11
N LEU A 68 -5.99 4.47 -8.75
CA LEU A 68 -5.04 3.37 -8.82
C LEU A 68 -3.80 3.82 -9.56
N LYS A 69 -2.65 3.60 -8.94
CA LYS A 69 -1.38 3.99 -9.53
C LYS A 69 -0.82 2.82 -10.30
N PRO A 70 -0.41 3.02 -11.55
CA PRO A 70 0.25 1.92 -12.27
C PRO A 70 1.64 1.69 -11.73
N SER A 71 2.11 0.46 -11.86
CA SER A 71 3.43 0.11 -11.40
C SER A 71 4.49 0.65 -12.38
N GLU A 72 5.69 0.82 -11.84
CA GLU A 72 6.83 1.18 -12.64
C GLU A 72 7.51 -0.08 -13.13
N GLU A 73 8.67 0.10 -13.74
CA GLU A 73 9.46 -1.02 -14.17
C GLU A 73 9.77 -1.95 -13.00
N GLY A 74 9.67 -3.25 -13.22
CA GLY A 74 9.93 -4.22 -12.16
C GLY A 74 8.78 -4.37 -11.19
N ASP A 75 7.59 -3.92 -11.56
CA ASP A 75 6.39 -4.03 -10.74
C ASP A 75 6.56 -3.34 -9.39
N ARG A 76 7.25 -2.22 -9.39
CA ARG A 76 7.45 -1.42 -8.19
C ARG A 76 6.71 -0.13 -8.33
N TYR A 77 6.39 0.47 -7.19
CA TYR A 77 5.63 1.71 -7.13
C TYR A 77 6.47 2.78 -6.49
N TRP A 78 6.73 3.85 -7.22
CA TRP A 78 7.52 4.96 -6.70
C TRP A 78 6.63 5.83 -5.81
N LEU A 79 7.02 5.97 -4.55
CA LEU A 79 6.28 6.80 -3.60
C LEU A 79 7.11 8.06 -3.36
N VAL A 80 6.66 9.14 -3.98
CA VAL A 80 7.47 10.35 -4.04
C VAL A 80 7.72 10.94 -2.66
N ASP A 81 6.72 10.84 -1.77
CA ASP A 81 6.88 11.42 -0.44
C ASP A 81 7.89 10.68 0.40
N MET A 82 8.13 9.43 0.07
CA MET A 82 9.10 8.61 0.80
C MET A 82 10.43 8.52 0.08
N ARG A 83 10.44 8.84 -1.21
CA ARG A 83 11.58 8.69 -2.10
C ARG A 83 12.09 7.26 -2.11
N LEU A 84 11.14 6.33 -2.15
CA LEU A 84 11.43 4.90 -2.16
C LEU A 84 10.45 4.21 -3.10
N PHE A 85 10.88 3.07 -3.61
CA PHE A 85 9.99 2.18 -4.33
C PHE A 85 9.42 1.15 -3.37
N LEU A 86 8.13 0.87 -3.52
CA LEU A 86 7.45 -0.18 -2.78
C LEU A 86 7.12 -1.30 -3.74
N GLY A 87 7.34 -2.52 -3.33
CA GLY A 87 7.01 -3.66 -4.19
C GLY A 87 6.87 -4.93 -3.38
N VAL A 88 6.59 -6.01 -4.10
CA VAL A 88 6.42 -7.32 -3.49
C VAL A 88 7.68 -8.14 -3.76
N TRP A 89 8.17 -8.76 -2.71
CA TRP A 89 9.33 -9.65 -2.77
C TRP A 89 8.88 -11.04 -2.36
N GLN A 90 9.19 -12.02 -3.16
CA GLN A 90 8.84 -13.40 -2.84
C GLN A 90 10.07 -14.10 -2.30
N GLY A 91 9.94 -14.68 -1.12
CA GLY A 91 11.07 -15.35 -0.52
C GLY A 91 10.77 -15.77 0.89
N GLU A 92 11.83 -16.13 1.60
CA GLU A 92 11.70 -16.63 2.96
C GLU A 92 12.27 -15.63 3.95
N LYS A 93 11.50 -15.36 5.02
CA LYS A 93 11.97 -14.55 6.12
C LYS A 93 11.58 -15.24 7.40
N GLU A 94 12.59 -15.41 8.29
CA GLU A 94 12.34 -15.98 9.61
C GLU A 94 11.62 -17.32 9.54
N GLY A 95 12.02 -18.13 8.57
CA GLY A 95 11.45 -19.46 8.44
C GLY A 95 10.15 -19.55 7.71
N HIS A 96 9.63 -18.43 7.22
CA HIS A 96 8.36 -18.41 6.51
C HIS A 96 8.54 -17.98 5.08
N SER A 97 8.05 -18.80 4.17
CA SER A 97 8.06 -18.47 2.75
C SER A 97 6.79 -17.74 2.39
N GLY A 98 6.89 -16.80 1.47
CA GLY A 98 5.70 -16.09 1.05
C GLY A 98 6.03 -14.80 0.33
N TYR A 99 5.03 -13.95 0.30
CA TYR A 99 5.13 -12.63 -0.33
C TYR A 99 5.26 -11.58 0.75
N TRP A 100 6.20 -10.67 0.52
CA TRP A 100 6.51 -9.66 1.52
C TRP A 100 6.56 -8.30 0.85
N LEU A 101 6.07 -7.27 1.53
CA LEU A 101 6.27 -5.90 1.07
C LEU A 101 7.69 -5.48 1.43
N ARG A 102 8.38 -4.92 0.44
CA ARG A 102 9.75 -4.49 0.63
C ARG A 102 9.94 -3.12 0.00
N TRP A 103 10.98 -2.48 0.42
CA TRP A 103 11.34 -1.16 -0.08
C TRP A 103 12.64 -1.23 -0.85
N TRP A 104 12.72 -0.44 -1.91
CA TRP A 104 13.96 -0.28 -2.68
C TRP A 104 14.25 1.21 -2.73
N ASP A 105 15.55 1.56 -2.71
CA ASP A 105 15.91 2.96 -2.81
C ASP A 105 15.84 3.43 -4.27
N GLU A 106 16.18 4.71 -4.47
CA GLU A 106 16.10 5.29 -5.80
C GLU A 106 17.00 4.59 -6.81
N ALA A 107 18.11 4.03 -6.34
CA ALA A 107 19.06 3.35 -7.21
C ALA A 107 18.66 1.90 -7.49
N GLY A 108 17.57 1.43 -6.87
CA GLY A 108 17.12 0.08 -7.08
C GLY A 108 17.67 -0.94 -6.11
N ASN A 109 18.24 -0.48 -5.00
CA ASN A 109 18.79 -1.38 -4.01
C ASN A 109 17.72 -1.77 -2.99
N LEU A 110 17.61 -3.06 -2.72
CA LEU A 110 16.67 -3.56 -1.74
C LEU A 110 17.14 -3.17 -0.35
N LEU A 111 16.23 -2.58 0.42
CA LEU A 111 16.55 -2.17 1.78
C LEU A 111 16.36 -3.32 2.75
N PRO A 112 17.17 -3.35 3.83
CA PRO A 112 17.07 -4.43 4.83
C PRO A 112 15.78 -4.42 5.62
#